data_ba14d5eb289d58cbca08ec59369513bf
#
_entry.id   ba14d5eb289d58cbca08ec59369513bf
#
_cell.length_a   1.000
_cell.length_b   1.000
_cell.length_c   1.000
_cell.angle_alpha   90.00
_cell.angle_beta   90.00
_cell.angle_gamma   90.00
#
_symmetry.space_group_name_H-M   'P 1'
#
loop_
_entity.id
_entity.type
_entity.pdbx_description
1 polymer ?
#
loop_
_entity_poly.entity_id
_entity_poly.type
_entity_poly.pdbx_seq_one_letter_code
_entity_poly.pdbx_strand_id
1 'polypeptide(L)'
;MRKLIRHFCDFVFGKHKNNTLPRIWILAVDMGIVVFAYILAVLMYFSTDLADLQITWKYIWIYPLPYLVAFLISKTYDGMLRYSGFNDIHKILSSCTWTFVFYVVSKFLFIKFCPWVAVEFYPPFVIIFYHYLITMVLMILLRLVPFKVFC
;
A
#
# COMPACT_ATOMS: atom_id res chain seq x y z
N MET A 1 -5.04 -18.53 -23.45
CA MET A 1 -5.19 -17.61 -22.34
C MET A 1 -5.55 -18.30 -21.02
N ARG A 2 -6.64 -19.08 -20.92
CA ARG A 2 -7.02 -19.76 -19.67
C ARG A 2 -5.97 -20.75 -19.10
N LYS A 3 -5.20 -21.45 -19.95
CA LYS A 3 -4.13 -22.36 -19.51
C LYS A 3 -2.93 -21.61 -18.92
N LEU A 4 -2.59 -20.46 -19.48
CA LEU A 4 -1.49 -19.62 -18.99
C LEU A 4 -1.80 -19.03 -17.62
N ILE A 5 -3.04 -18.57 -17.44
CA ILE A 5 -3.54 -18.05 -16.17
C ILE A 5 -3.55 -19.15 -15.10
N ARG A 6 -3.98 -20.37 -15.43
CA ARG A 6 -3.90 -21.53 -14.50
C ARG A 6 -2.45 -21.84 -14.12
N HIS A 7 -1.53 -21.88 -15.10
CA HIS A 7 -0.11 -22.11 -14.81
C HIS A 7 0.49 -21.02 -13.92
N PHE A 8 0.10 -19.78 -14.15
CA PHE A 8 0.54 -18.67 -13.32
C PHE A 8 -0.08 -18.75 -11.91
N CYS A 9 -1.35 -19.08 -11.81
CA CYS A 9 -2.00 -19.34 -10.53
C CYS A 9 -1.38 -20.52 -9.79
N ASP A 10 -1.09 -21.63 -10.47
CA ASP A 10 -0.43 -22.81 -9.88
C ASP A 10 1.02 -22.52 -9.47
N PHE A 11 1.71 -21.63 -10.20
CA PHE A 11 3.06 -21.20 -9.87
C PHE A 11 3.10 -20.23 -8.68
N VAL A 12 2.21 -19.23 -8.68
CA VAL A 12 2.15 -18.19 -7.64
C VAL A 12 1.51 -18.73 -6.35
N PHE A 13 0.50 -19.57 -6.48
CA PHE A 13 -0.28 -20.08 -5.34
C PHE A 13 0.15 -21.48 -4.88
N GLY A 14 1.09 -22.10 -5.59
CA GLY A 14 1.62 -23.42 -5.28
C GLY A 14 0.53 -24.48 -5.14
N LYS A 15 0.76 -25.67 -5.67
CA LYS A 15 -0.09 -26.86 -5.51
C LYS A 15 -0.08 -27.34 -4.04
N HIS A 16 -0.30 -26.42 -3.09
CA HIS A 16 -0.27 -26.77 -1.68
C HIS A 16 -1.66 -27.27 -1.25
N LYS A 17 -1.71 -28.51 -0.86
CA LYS A 17 -2.86 -29.29 -0.40
C LYS A 17 -3.52 -28.72 0.88
N ASN A 18 -2.96 -27.68 1.47
CA ASN A 18 -3.51 -26.93 2.59
C ASN A 18 -3.85 -25.51 2.11
N ASN A 19 -5.11 -25.17 2.12
CA ASN A 19 -5.75 -23.92 1.66
C ASN A 19 -5.24 -22.62 2.31
N THR A 20 -4.00 -22.56 2.72
CA THR A 20 -3.39 -21.36 3.32
C THR A 20 -2.31 -20.82 2.41
N LEU A 21 -2.66 -19.80 1.65
CA LEU A 21 -1.65 -18.92 1.05
C LEU A 21 -0.67 -18.47 2.12
N PRO A 22 0.65 -18.59 1.90
CA PRO A 22 1.60 -18.09 2.87
C PRO A 22 1.30 -16.60 3.12
N ARG A 23 1.08 -16.25 4.37
CA ARG A 23 0.73 -14.89 4.84
C ARG A 23 1.65 -13.81 4.28
N ILE A 24 2.90 -14.20 4.00
CA ILE A 24 3.93 -13.33 3.42
C ILE A 24 3.56 -12.84 2.01
N TRP A 25 2.93 -13.67 1.18
CA TRP A 25 2.52 -13.27 -0.17
C TRP A 25 1.42 -12.21 -0.17
N ILE A 26 0.49 -12.32 0.76
CA ILE A 26 -0.58 -11.32 0.95
C ILE A 26 0.02 -9.98 1.33
N LEU A 27 0.93 -10.00 2.32
CA LEU A 27 1.63 -8.80 2.74
C LEU A 27 2.47 -8.19 1.61
N ALA A 28 3.14 -9.02 0.80
CA ALA A 28 3.92 -8.55 -0.35
C ALA A 28 3.04 -7.87 -1.40
N VAL A 29 1.85 -8.40 -1.68
CA VAL A 29 0.88 -7.78 -2.59
C VAL A 29 0.39 -6.45 -2.03
N ASP A 30 0.03 -6.40 -0.76
CA ASP A 30 -0.42 -5.17 -0.09
C ASP A 30 0.68 -4.08 -0.13
N MET A 31 1.93 -4.45 0.12
CA MET A 31 3.07 -3.53 -0.01
C MET A 31 3.30 -3.07 -1.45
N GLY A 32 3.15 -3.97 -2.42
CA GLY A 32 3.20 -3.63 -3.85
C GLY A 32 2.17 -2.58 -4.24
N ILE A 33 0.95 -2.68 -3.70
CA ILE A 33 -0.12 -1.70 -3.92
C ILE A 33 0.25 -0.35 -3.31
N VAL A 34 0.81 -0.34 -2.09
CA VAL A 34 1.24 0.91 -1.42
C VAL A 34 2.31 1.63 -2.25
N VAL A 35 3.32 0.90 -2.74
CA VAL A 35 4.38 1.46 -3.59
C VAL A 35 3.80 1.97 -4.91
N PHE A 36 2.93 1.21 -5.55
CA PHE A 36 2.28 1.60 -6.79
C PHE A 36 1.41 2.86 -6.61
N ALA A 37 0.64 2.92 -5.54
CA ALA A 37 -0.16 4.09 -5.18
C ALA A 37 0.72 5.34 -4.96
N TYR A 38 1.89 5.17 -4.35
CA TYR A 38 2.84 6.27 -4.17
C TYR A 38 3.37 6.79 -5.51
N ILE A 39 3.76 5.88 -6.41
CA ILE A 39 4.19 6.27 -7.77
C ILE A 39 3.09 7.05 -8.49
N LEU A 40 1.84 6.58 -8.43
CA LEU A 40 0.70 7.27 -9.04
C LEU A 40 0.46 8.66 -8.42
N ALA A 41 0.55 8.77 -7.10
CA ALA A 41 0.37 10.05 -6.41
C ALA A 41 1.44 11.07 -6.82
N VAL A 42 2.70 10.62 -6.94
CA VAL A 42 3.81 11.44 -7.41
C VAL A 42 3.60 11.88 -8.85
N LEU A 43 3.24 10.95 -9.74
CA LEU A 43 2.98 11.26 -11.15
C LEU A 43 1.82 12.25 -11.31
N MET A 44 0.76 12.12 -10.51
CA MET A 44 -0.36 13.06 -10.54
C MET A 44 0.03 14.47 -10.08
N TYR A 45 0.95 14.57 -9.13
CA TYR A 45 1.41 15.86 -8.62
C TYR A 45 2.41 16.54 -9.54
N PHE A 46 3.38 15.79 -10.08
CA PHE A 46 4.45 16.29 -10.93
C PHE A 46 4.17 16.17 -12.44
N SER A 47 2.93 16.17 -12.86
CA SER A 47 2.58 16.07 -14.28
C SER A 47 3.21 17.16 -15.16
N THR A 48 3.81 18.20 -14.56
CA THR A 48 4.38 19.36 -15.26
C THR A 48 5.88 19.58 -15.05
N ASP A 49 6.51 19.05 -13.96
CA ASP A 49 7.92 19.34 -13.65
C ASP A 49 8.73 18.07 -13.33
N LEU A 50 9.60 17.69 -14.27
CA LEU A 50 10.45 16.49 -14.16
C LEU A 50 11.65 16.66 -13.20
N ALA A 51 12.03 17.92 -12.86
CA ALA A 51 13.19 18.18 -12.02
C ALA A 51 12.98 17.76 -10.56
N ASP A 52 11.78 17.97 -10.03
CA ASP A 52 11.43 17.62 -8.67
C ASP A 52 11.13 16.11 -8.51
N LEU A 53 10.93 15.42 -9.62
CA LEU A 53 10.70 13.97 -9.65
C LEU A 53 11.91 13.20 -9.08
N GLN A 54 13.14 13.67 -9.33
CA GLN A 54 14.37 12.97 -8.89
C GLN A 54 14.50 12.94 -7.36
N ILE A 55 14.08 13.98 -6.67
CA ILE A 55 14.15 14.05 -5.21
C ILE A 55 13.17 13.05 -4.60
N THR A 56 12.01 12.91 -5.19
CA THR A 56 10.92 12.06 -4.68
C THR A 56 11.21 10.57 -4.87
N TRP A 57 11.99 10.18 -5.89
CA TRP A 57 12.39 8.79 -6.13
C TRP A 57 13.27 8.20 -5.04
N LYS A 58 14.08 9.02 -4.36
CA LYS A 58 14.92 8.56 -3.25
C LYS A 58 14.12 7.99 -2.09
N TYR A 59 12.91 8.47 -1.89
CA TYR A 59 12.06 8.11 -0.74
C TYR A 59 11.07 6.98 -1.02
N ILE A 60 11.02 6.48 -2.25
CA ILE A 60 10.11 5.41 -2.66
C ILE A 60 10.27 4.14 -1.80
N TRP A 61 11.47 3.90 -1.27
CA TRP A 61 11.77 2.75 -0.43
C TRP A 61 11.48 2.99 1.06
N ILE A 62 11.68 4.22 1.52
CA ILE A 62 11.50 4.58 2.93
C ILE A 62 10.02 4.85 3.23
N TYR A 63 9.33 5.47 2.29
CA TYR A 63 7.94 5.88 2.46
C TYR A 63 6.95 4.73 2.75
N PRO A 64 7.07 3.52 2.18
CA PRO A 64 6.16 2.42 2.50
C PRO A 64 6.39 1.77 3.87
N LEU A 65 7.51 2.01 4.54
CA LEU A 65 7.85 1.34 5.81
C LEU A 65 6.79 1.52 6.92
N PRO A 66 6.25 2.71 7.19
CA PRO A 66 5.17 2.87 8.17
C PRO A 66 3.90 2.09 7.82
N TYR A 67 3.60 1.93 6.53
CA TYR A 67 2.48 1.09 6.08
C TYR A 67 2.74 -0.39 6.39
N LEU A 68 3.97 -0.87 6.18
CA LEU A 68 4.37 -2.23 6.55
C LEU A 68 4.12 -2.47 8.04
N VAL A 69 4.58 -1.57 8.89
CA VAL A 69 4.41 -1.67 10.35
C VAL A 69 2.92 -1.65 10.72
N ALA A 70 2.14 -0.74 10.13
CA ALA A 70 0.70 -0.65 10.36
C ALA A 70 -0.04 -1.93 9.94
N PHE A 71 0.32 -2.53 8.81
CA PHE A 71 -0.28 -3.78 8.33
C PHE A 71 0.10 -4.98 9.21
N LEU A 72 1.34 -5.02 9.72
CA LEU A 72 1.76 -6.05 10.66
C LEU A 72 1.00 -5.96 11.99
N ILE A 73 0.85 -4.75 12.53
CA ILE A 73 0.11 -4.52 13.78
C ILE A 73 -1.37 -4.86 13.61
N SER A 74 -1.99 -4.43 12.51
CA SER A 74 -3.41 -4.62 12.25
C SER A 74 -3.75 -6.04 11.78
N LYS A 75 -2.73 -6.89 11.52
CA LYS A 75 -2.90 -8.26 11.02
C LYS A 75 -3.83 -8.32 9.80
N THR A 76 -3.66 -7.40 8.86
CA THR A 76 -4.49 -7.32 7.65
C THR A 76 -4.39 -8.57 6.78
N TYR A 77 -3.32 -9.34 6.93
CA TYR A 77 -3.03 -10.57 6.20
C TYR A 77 -3.79 -11.81 6.71
N ASP A 78 -4.42 -11.75 7.89
CA ASP A 78 -5.09 -12.92 8.48
C ASP A 78 -6.48 -13.21 7.87
N GLY A 79 -7.08 -12.24 7.16
CA GLY A 79 -8.48 -12.30 6.69
C GLY A 79 -8.70 -12.82 5.26
N MET A 80 -7.66 -13.06 4.45
CA MET A 80 -7.83 -13.31 3.01
C MET A 80 -8.39 -14.69 2.61
N LEU A 81 -8.50 -15.63 3.53
CA LEU A 81 -8.81 -17.02 3.21
C LEU A 81 -10.29 -17.40 3.33
N ARG A 82 -11.07 -16.58 3.99
CA ARG A 82 -12.51 -16.80 4.12
C ARG A 82 -13.20 -15.47 3.82
N TYR A 83 -13.99 -15.42 2.74
CA TYR A 83 -14.91 -14.32 2.43
C TYR A 83 -14.52 -13.01 3.12
N SER A 84 -13.87 -12.11 2.39
CA SER A 84 -13.49 -10.81 2.93
C SER A 84 -14.73 -10.13 3.53
N GLY A 85 -14.92 -10.32 4.82
CA GLY A 85 -16.03 -9.75 5.54
C GLY A 85 -15.81 -8.25 5.74
N PHE A 86 -16.86 -7.57 6.10
CA PHE A 86 -16.85 -6.14 6.43
C PHE A 86 -15.73 -5.78 7.45
N ASN A 87 -15.37 -6.73 8.32
CA ASN A 87 -14.30 -6.57 9.31
C ASN A 87 -12.90 -6.40 8.67
N ASP A 88 -12.63 -7.04 7.53
CA ASP A 88 -11.31 -6.93 6.87
C ASP A 88 -11.15 -5.58 6.20
N ILE A 89 -12.22 -5.08 5.59
CA ILE A 89 -12.26 -3.72 5.02
C ILE A 89 -12.02 -2.70 6.13
N HIS A 90 -12.67 -2.86 7.28
CA HIS A 90 -12.50 -1.97 8.42
C HIS A 90 -11.06 -1.96 8.96
N LYS A 91 -10.39 -3.12 9.03
CA LYS A 91 -8.98 -3.21 9.44
C LYS A 91 -8.05 -2.44 8.49
N ILE A 92 -8.25 -2.58 7.19
CA ILE A 92 -7.47 -1.87 6.17
C ILE A 92 -7.71 -0.37 6.27
N LEU A 93 -8.98 0.01 6.36
CA LEU A 93 -9.37 1.41 6.51
C LEU A 93 -8.69 2.05 7.72
N SER A 94 -8.77 1.39 8.85
CA SER A 94 -8.14 1.82 10.10
C SER A 94 -6.61 1.92 9.96
N SER A 95 -5.96 0.91 9.40
CA SER A 95 -4.50 0.92 9.17
C SER A 95 -4.05 2.08 8.29
N CYS A 96 -4.71 2.28 7.16
CA CYS A 96 -4.37 3.36 6.23
C CYS A 96 -4.60 4.73 6.88
N THR A 97 -5.68 4.90 7.64
CA THR A 97 -5.98 6.14 8.34
C THR A 97 -4.94 6.44 9.42
N TRP A 98 -4.55 5.45 10.23
CA TRP A 98 -3.51 5.60 11.24
C TRP A 98 -2.16 5.99 10.61
N THR A 99 -1.81 5.37 9.50
CA THR A 99 -0.56 5.70 8.79
C THR A 99 -0.61 7.12 8.22
N PHE A 100 -1.75 7.52 7.67
CA PHE A 100 -1.95 8.90 7.19
C PHE A 100 -1.78 9.93 8.32
N VAL A 101 -2.45 9.69 9.46
CA VAL A 101 -2.33 10.56 10.65
C VAL A 101 -0.87 10.62 11.12
N PHE A 102 -0.19 9.46 11.16
CA PHE A 102 1.22 9.39 11.52
C PHE A 102 2.11 10.25 10.61
N TYR A 103 1.91 10.20 9.29
CA TYR A 103 2.66 11.04 8.35
C TYR A 103 2.39 12.53 8.53
N VAL A 104 1.14 12.92 8.70
CA VAL A 104 0.75 14.32 8.88
C VAL A 104 1.36 14.88 10.18
N VAL A 105 1.22 14.13 11.29
CA VAL A 105 1.77 14.52 12.59
C VAL A 105 3.29 14.58 12.55
N SER A 106 3.96 13.55 11.99
CA SER A 106 5.42 13.52 11.86
C SER A 106 5.92 14.71 11.06
N LYS A 107 5.32 14.98 9.90
CA LYS A 107 5.69 16.13 9.08
C LYS A 107 5.52 17.43 9.83
N PHE A 108 4.43 17.61 10.55
CA PHE A 108 4.16 18.83 11.33
C PHE A 108 5.19 19.02 12.45
N LEU A 109 5.55 17.94 13.16
CA LEU A 109 6.59 17.98 14.19
C LEU A 109 7.95 18.32 13.59
N PHE A 110 8.32 17.73 12.45
CA PHE A 110 9.60 18.05 11.80
C PHE A 110 9.66 19.47 11.26
N ILE A 111 8.57 20.02 10.76
CA ILE A 111 8.51 21.45 10.38
C ILE A 111 8.80 22.34 11.59
N LYS A 112 8.30 21.99 12.77
CA LYS A 112 8.47 22.77 13.98
C LYS A 112 9.87 22.65 14.60
N PHE A 113 10.44 21.43 14.65
CA PHE A 113 11.70 21.14 15.32
C PHE A 113 12.91 21.11 14.40
N CYS A 114 12.75 20.61 13.17
CA CYS A 114 13.84 20.45 12.20
C CYS A 114 13.32 20.75 10.79
N PRO A 115 13.14 22.02 10.41
CA PRO A 115 12.56 22.39 9.10
C PRO A 115 13.33 21.82 7.92
N TRP A 116 14.64 21.64 8.03
CA TRP A 116 15.49 21.03 7.00
C TRP A 116 15.05 19.61 6.67
N VAL A 117 14.80 18.80 7.68
CA VAL A 117 14.37 17.41 7.54
C VAL A 117 12.97 17.34 6.92
N ALA A 118 12.09 18.26 7.29
CA ALA A 118 10.72 18.29 6.79
C ALA A 118 10.66 18.59 5.28
N VAL A 119 11.54 19.46 4.79
CA VAL A 119 11.61 19.80 3.36
C VAL A 119 12.30 18.70 2.57
N GLU A 120 13.37 18.12 3.10
CA GLU A 120 14.21 17.18 2.38
C GLU A 120 13.68 15.74 2.40
N PHE A 121 13.04 15.31 3.51
CA PHE A 121 12.63 13.91 3.72
C PHE A 121 11.14 13.64 3.56
N TYR A 122 10.29 14.65 3.54
CA TYR A 122 8.85 14.46 3.45
C TYR A 122 8.28 15.06 2.16
N PRO A 123 7.47 14.30 1.44
CA PRO A 123 6.78 14.84 0.28
C PRO A 123 5.77 15.93 0.69
N PRO A 124 5.32 16.78 -0.24
CA PRO A 124 4.25 17.76 -0.01
C PRO A 124 2.99 17.07 0.58
N PHE A 125 2.24 17.80 1.41
CA PHE A 125 0.99 17.30 2.01
C PHE A 125 0.00 16.77 0.96
N VAL A 126 -0.01 17.38 -0.22
CA VAL A 126 -0.87 16.98 -1.34
C VAL A 126 -0.55 15.56 -1.80
N ILE A 127 0.73 15.20 -1.91
CA ILE A 127 1.16 13.85 -2.29
C ILE A 127 0.74 12.84 -1.21
N ILE A 128 0.91 13.17 0.07
CA ILE A 128 0.49 12.32 1.18
C ILE A 128 -1.01 12.05 1.11
N PHE A 129 -1.80 13.08 0.83
CA PHE A 129 -3.25 12.97 0.71
C PHE A 129 -3.67 12.12 -0.51
N TYR A 130 -3.10 12.37 -1.69
CA TYR A 130 -3.37 11.56 -2.88
C TYR A 130 -2.96 10.12 -2.69
N HIS A 131 -1.79 9.88 -2.11
CA HIS A 131 -1.33 8.53 -1.79
C HIS A 131 -2.32 7.80 -0.88
N TYR A 132 -2.79 8.45 0.19
CA TYR A 132 -3.79 7.89 1.09
C TYR A 132 -5.07 7.50 0.35
N LEU A 133 -5.64 8.39 -0.46
CA LEU A 133 -6.86 8.12 -1.22
C LEU A 133 -6.68 6.97 -2.22
N ILE A 134 -5.61 6.98 -2.99
CA ILE A 134 -5.32 5.95 -4.00
C ILE A 134 -5.11 4.60 -3.32
N THR A 135 -4.33 4.56 -2.25
CA THR A 135 -4.09 3.32 -1.48
C THR A 135 -5.39 2.75 -0.94
N MET A 136 -6.26 3.59 -0.37
CA MET A 136 -7.56 3.18 0.14
C MET A 136 -8.42 2.55 -0.96
N VAL A 137 -8.57 3.23 -2.09
CA VAL A 137 -9.39 2.76 -3.21
C VAL A 137 -8.83 1.43 -3.75
N LEU A 138 -7.53 1.35 -4.01
CA LEU A 138 -6.90 0.14 -4.54
C LEU A 138 -7.02 -1.05 -3.59
N MET A 139 -6.81 -0.84 -2.29
CA MET A 139 -6.93 -1.90 -1.29
C MET A 139 -8.35 -2.42 -1.16
N ILE A 140 -9.35 -1.53 -1.16
CA ILE A 140 -10.77 -1.91 -1.12
C ILE A 140 -11.15 -2.66 -2.39
N LEU A 141 -10.76 -2.17 -3.57
CA LEU A 141 -11.05 -2.84 -4.85
C LEU A 141 -10.45 -4.24 -4.89
N LEU A 142 -9.20 -4.40 -4.46
CA LEU A 142 -8.54 -5.71 -4.41
C LEU A 142 -9.29 -6.69 -3.49
N ARG A 143 -9.83 -6.22 -2.38
CA ARG A 143 -10.57 -7.05 -1.42
C ARG A 143 -12.00 -7.38 -1.87
N LEU A 144 -12.62 -6.49 -2.64
CA LEU A 144 -13.95 -6.71 -3.20
C LEU A 144 -13.94 -7.70 -4.38
N VAL A 145 -12.83 -7.79 -5.12
CA VAL A 145 -12.70 -8.76 -6.21
C VAL A 145 -12.37 -10.13 -5.61
N PRO A 146 -13.31 -11.08 -5.62
CA PRO A 146 -13.02 -12.42 -5.08
C PRO A 146 -11.96 -13.09 -5.96
N PHE A 147 -10.89 -13.56 -5.35
CA PHE A 147 -9.82 -14.32 -6.04
C PHE A 147 -10.34 -15.52 -6.84
N LYS A 148 -11.52 -16.03 -6.51
CA LYS A 148 -12.20 -17.08 -7.28
C LYS A 148 -12.54 -16.69 -8.73
N VAL A 149 -12.61 -15.42 -9.05
CA VAL A 149 -12.90 -14.95 -10.43
C VAL A 149 -11.65 -15.11 -11.31
N PHE A 150 -10.45 -15.05 -10.76
CA PHE A 150 -9.19 -15.16 -11.51
C PHE A 150 -8.60 -16.58 -11.51
N CYS A 151 -8.90 -17.36 -10.55
CA CYS A 151 -8.45 -18.74 -10.39
C CYS A 151 -9.61 -19.70 -10.17
#